data_94ddde02d407a07746435117b461b667
#
_entry.id   94ddde02d407a07746435117b461b667
#
_cell.length_a   1.000
_cell.length_b   1.000
_cell.length_c   1.000
_cell.angle_alpha   90.00
_cell.angle_beta   90.00
_cell.angle_gamma   90.00
#
_symmetry.space_group_name_H-M   'P 1'
#
loop_
_entity.id
_entity.type
_entity.pdbx_description
1 polymer ?
#
loop_
_entity_poly.entity_id
_entity_poly.type
_entity_poly.pdbx_seq_one_letter_code
_entity_poly.pdbx_strand_id
1 'polypeptide(L)'
;MSMVVKLEDQQGERGEWAMLHGVIPSHDERNFPVLRGVDPYGTTVFNHLQMAAFLEEWARVRDRASDENQKEAWSKVNEMAAACQSDRDLSLKFVGN
;
A
#
# COMPACT_ATOMS: atom_id res chain seq x y z
N MET A 1 6.92 13.55 -1.84
CA MET A 1 7.45 12.41 -1.06
C MET A 1 7.13 11.13 -1.80
N SER A 2 8.12 10.30 -2.01
CA SER A 2 7.93 9.04 -2.71
C SER A 2 8.02 7.85 -1.75
N MET A 3 7.34 6.77 -2.10
CA MET A 3 7.25 5.58 -1.28
C MET A 3 7.21 4.35 -2.17
N VAL A 4 7.98 3.33 -1.82
CA VAL A 4 8.01 2.07 -2.56
C VAL A 4 7.10 1.08 -1.85
N VAL A 5 6.27 0.38 -2.60
CA VAL A 5 5.38 -0.67 -2.09
C VAL A 5 5.80 -2.00 -2.69
N LYS A 6 5.96 -3.00 -1.84
CA LYS A 6 6.43 -4.33 -2.21
C LYS A 6 5.53 -5.40 -1.61
N LEU A 7 5.44 -6.51 -2.31
CA LEU A 7 4.80 -7.71 -1.78
C LEU A 7 5.93 -8.67 -1.34
N GLU A 8 5.86 -9.16 -0.12
CA GLU A 8 6.90 -10.05 0.43
C GLU A 8 6.30 -11.32 1.02
N ASP A 9 7.08 -12.40 0.96
CA ASP A 9 6.83 -13.62 1.72
C ASP A 9 8.02 -13.88 2.66
N GLN A 10 8.08 -15.06 3.26
CA GLN A 10 9.16 -15.42 4.17
C GLN A 10 10.53 -15.49 3.51
N GLN A 11 10.56 -15.60 2.19
CA GLN A 11 11.80 -15.70 1.41
C GLN A 11 12.23 -14.38 0.77
N GLY A 12 11.42 -13.34 0.91
CA GLY A 12 11.73 -12.01 0.40
C GLY A 12 10.68 -11.49 -0.56
N GLU A 13 11.08 -10.59 -1.45
CA GLU A 13 10.17 -9.91 -2.36
C GLU A 13 9.54 -10.86 -3.39
N ARG A 14 8.28 -10.61 -3.69
CA ARG A 14 7.50 -11.36 -4.67
C ARG A 14 6.93 -10.42 -5.72
N GLY A 15 7.28 -10.65 -6.98
CA GLY A 15 6.74 -9.88 -8.10
C GLY A 15 7.33 -8.49 -8.23
N GLU A 16 6.57 -7.62 -8.87
CA GLU A 16 6.97 -6.23 -9.09
C GLU A 16 6.71 -5.37 -7.86
N TRP A 17 7.32 -4.20 -7.86
CA TRP A 17 7.07 -3.19 -6.85
C TRP A 17 6.45 -1.95 -7.51
N ALA A 18 5.82 -1.11 -6.70
CA ALA A 18 5.21 0.13 -7.14
C ALA A 18 5.82 1.33 -6.41
N MET A 19 5.85 2.47 -7.06
CA MET A 19 6.31 3.72 -6.45
C MET A 19 5.17 4.72 -6.43
N LEU A 20 4.84 5.21 -5.23
CA LEU A 20 3.75 6.15 -5.01
C LEU A 20 4.26 7.53 -4.67
N HIS A 21 3.55 8.56 -5.16
CA HIS A 21 3.83 9.96 -4.87
C HIS A 21 2.53 10.64 -4.44
N GLY A 22 2.42 10.96 -3.15
CA GLY A 22 1.33 11.80 -2.67
C GLY A 22 -0.04 11.16 -2.55
N VAL A 23 -0.17 9.86 -2.74
CA VAL A 23 -1.46 9.15 -2.67
C VAL A 23 -1.83 8.76 -1.24
N ILE A 24 -0.81 8.51 -0.42
CA ILE A 24 -1.01 7.99 0.94
C ILE A 24 -1.54 9.09 1.86
N PRO A 25 -2.63 8.83 2.62
CA PRO A 25 -3.12 9.78 3.61
C PRO A 25 -2.08 10.09 4.69
N SER A 26 -2.10 11.31 5.19
CA SER A 26 -1.23 11.68 6.31
C SER A 26 -1.77 11.09 7.62
N HIS A 27 -0.93 11.05 8.64
CA HIS A 27 -1.32 10.52 9.96
C HIS A 27 -2.46 11.31 10.62
N ASP A 28 -2.72 12.53 10.15
CA ASP A 28 -3.81 13.37 10.66
C ASP A 28 -5.19 12.99 10.08
N GLU A 29 -5.23 12.19 9.04
CA GLU A 29 -6.47 11.83 8.36
C GLU A 29 -7.14 10.64 9.05
N ARG A 30 -7.97 10.94 10.04
CA ARG A 30 -8.58 9.93 10.92
C ARG A 30 -9.58 9.01 10.23
N ASN A 31 -10.09 9.41 9.07
CA ASN A 31 -11.00 8.57 8.29
C ASN A 31 -10.27 7.47 7.51
N PHE A 32 -8.94 7.38 7.65
CA PHE A 32 -8.11 6.32 7.07
C PHE A 32 -7.30 5.63 8.17
N PRO A 33 -7.96 4.89 9.08
CA PRO A 33 -7.27 4.34 10.27
C PRO A 33 -6.15 3.37 9.95
N VAL A 34 -6.20 2.67 8.82
CA VAL A 34 -5.11 1.76 8.40
C VAL A 34 -4.03 2.54 7.66
N LEU A 35 -4.40 3.29 6.62
CA LEU A 35 -3.44 3.99 5.77
C LEU A 35 -2.70 5.11 6.49
N ARG A 36 -3.34 5.77 7.45
CA ARG A 36 -2.67 6.83 8.22
C ARG A 36 -1.49 6.31 9.04
N GLY A 37 -1.44 4.99 9.27
CA GLY A 37 -0.35 4.36 9.99
C GLY A 37 0.91 4.11 9.16
N VAL A 38 0.86 4.39 7.86
CA VAL A 38 2.04 4.25 7.00
C VAL A 38 3.04 5.36 7.37
N ASP A 39 4.27 4.95 7.73
CA ASP A 39 5.34 5.87 8.10
C ASP A 39 6.02 6.39 6.82
N PRO A 40 5.92 7.70 6.52
CA PRO A 40 6.51 8.23 5.29
C PRO A 40 8.04 8.23 5.30
N TYR A 41 8.67 8.04 6.46
CA TYR A 41 10.12 8.05 6.61
C TYR A 41 10.70 6.71 7.02
N GLY A 42 9.87 5.68 7.13
CA GLY A 42 10.30 4.37 7.60
C GLY A 42 9.63 3.25 6.85
N THR A 43 9.57 2.10 7.48
CA THR A 43 8.98 0.89 6.91
C THR A 43 7.70 0.52 7.65
N THR A 44 6.64 0.23 6.91
CA THR A 44 5.37 -0.22 7.46
C THR A 44 4.97 -1.52 6.77
N VAL A 45 4.60 -2.53 7.54
CA VAL A 45 4.22 -3.84 7.02
C VAL A 45 2.80 -4.18 7.44
N PHE A 46 1.99 -4.59 6.48
CA PHE A 46 0.62 -5.06 6.72
C PHE A 46 0.52 -6.53 6.36
N ASN A 47 -0.19 -7.30 7.16
CA ASN A 47 -0.42 -8.71 6.90
C ASN A 47 -1.78 -8.93 6.22
N HIS A 48 -2.07 -10.22 5.88
CA HIS A 48 -3.30 -10.58 5.18
C HIS A 48 -4.57 -10.23 5.97
N LEU A 49 -4.52 -10.23 7.30
CA LEU A 49 -5.67 -9.92 8.14
C LEU A 49 -6.08 -8.45 8.08
N GLN A 50 -5.13 -7.59 7.73
CA GLN A 50 -5.36 -6.15 7.61
C GLN A 50 -5.87 -5.74 6.23
N MET A 51 -5.84 -6.66 5.26
CA MET A 51 -6.12 -6.31 3.86
C MET A 51 -7.58 -5.96 3.58
N ALA A 52 -8.54 -6.53 4.30
CA ALA A 52 -9.94 -6.16 4.10
C ALA A 52 -10.16 -4.66 4.38
N ALA A 53 -9.66 -4.19 5.52
CA ALA A 53 -9.73 -2.77 5.87
C ALA A 53 -8.83 -1.92 4.96
N PHE A 54 -7.63 -2.41 4.66
CA PHE A 54 -6.72 -1.72 3.74
C PHE A 54 -7.37 -1.46 2.39
N LEU A 55 -7.95 -2.49 1.78
CA LEU A 55 -8.54 -2.39 0.43
C LEU A 55 -9.74 -1.44 0.41
N GLU A 56 -10.54 -1.41 1.47
CA GLU A 56 -11.64 -0.47 1.57
C GLU A 56 -11.14 0.97 1.57
N GLU A 57 -10.10 1.25 2.36
CA GLU A 57 -9.50 2.59 2.39
C GLU A 57 -8.77 2.92 1.09
N TRP A 58 -8.10 1.92 0.49
CA TRP A 58 -7.36 2.10 -0.76
C TRP A 58 -8.28 2.52 -1.90
N ALA A 59 -9.48 1.93 -1.95
CA ALA A 59 -10.49 2.32 -2.94
C ALA A 59 -10.88 3.80 -2.80
N ARG A 60 -10.94 4.30 -1.57
CA ARG A 60 -11.32 5.69 -1.31
C ARG A 60 -10.25 6.72 -1.69
N VAL A 61 -8.98 6.31 -1.78
CA VAL A 61 -7.90 7.23 -2.18
C VAL A 61 -7.57 7.18 -3.66
N ARG A 62 -8.31 6.40 -4.43
CA ARG A 62 -8.07 6.24 -5.87
C ARG A 62 -7.97 7.57 -6.61
N ASP A 63 -8.83 8.53 -6.28
CA ASP A 63 -8.89 9.82 -6.96
C ASP A 63 -7.69 10.72 -6.67
N ARG A 64 -6.88 10.36 -5.69
CA ARG A 64 -5.65 11.09 -5.38
C ARG A 64 -4.53 10.78 -6.38
N ALA A 65 -4.68 9.70 -7.16
CA ALA A 65 -3.76 9.36 -8.24
C ALA A 65 -4.11 10.24 -9.44
N SER A 66 -3.34 11.32 -9.64
CA SER A 66 -3.72 12.40 -10.55
C SER A 66 -3.19 12.24 -11.97
N ASP A 67 -2.13 11.45 -12.19
CA ASP A 67 -1.59 11.21 -13.53
C ASP A 67 -1.57 9.71 -13.84
N GLU A 68 -1.24 9.37 -15.09
CA GLU A 68 -1.28 7.98 -15.54
C GLU A 68 -0.29 7.10 -14.78
N ASN A 69 0.88 7.62 -14.44
CA ASN A 69 1.88 6.88 -13.67
C ASN A 69 1.37 6.55 -12.27
N GLN A 70 0.71 7.51 -11.62
CA GLN A 70 0.16 7.30 -10.28
C GLN A 70 -1.07 6.40 -10.30
N LYS A 71 -1.88 6.48 -11.34
CA LYS A 71 -3.03 5.58 -11.51
C LYS A 71 -2.56 4.13 -11.70
N GLU A 72 -1.50 3.93 -12.48
CA GLU A 72 -0.90 2.61 -12.67
C GLU A 72 -0.32 2.08 -11.37
N ALA A 73 0.40 2.92 -10.63
CA ALA A 73 0.95 2.55 -9.32
C ALA A 73 -0.16 2.19 -8.33
N TRP A 74 -1.24 2.98 -8.29
CA TRP A 74 -2.41 2.68 -7.46
C TRP A 74 -2.98 1.30 -7.79
N SER A 75 -3.12 1.00 -9.09
CA SER A 75 -3.64 -0.29 -9.55
C SER A 75 -2.73 -1.45 -9.16
N LYS A 76 -1.41 -1.28 -9.27
CA LYS A 76 -0.45 -2.31 -8.85
C LYS A 76 -0.57 -2.60 -7.35
N VAL A 77 -0.67 -1.57 -6.54
CA VAL A 77 -0.84 -1.75 -5.08
C VAL A 77 -2.15 -2.46 -4.79
N ASN A 78 -3.20 -2.11 -5.51
CA ASN A 78 -4.50 -2.77 -5.33
C ASN A 78 -4.41 -4.27 -5.64
N GLU A 79 -3.71 -4.64 -6.70
CA GLU A 79 -3.48 -6.05 -7.05
C GLU A 79 -2.63 -6.77 -6.00
N MET A 80 -1.56 -6.12 -5.53
CA MET A 80 -0.70 -6.67 -4.48
C MET A 80 -1.49 -6.90 -3.18
N ALA A 81 -2.32 -5.95 -2.81
CA ALA A 81 -3.15 -6.08 -1.60
C ALA A 81 -4.17 -7.20 -1.73
N ALA A 82 -4.78 -7.37 -2.91
CA ALA A 82 -5.69 -8.48 -3.15
C ALA A 82 -4.98 -9.83 -3.06
N ALA A 83 -3.77 -9.93 -3.60
CA ALA A 83 -2.96 -11.14 -3.48
C ALA A 83 -2.60 -11.42 -2.03
N CYS A 84 -2.22 -10.40 -1.27
CA CYS A 84 -1.91 -10.51 0.16
C CYS A 84 -3.12 -10.97 0.96
N GLN A 85 -4.30 -10.48 0.63
CA GLN A 85 -5.54 -10.89 1.30
C GLN A 85 -5.81 -12.39 1.13
N SER A 86 -5.47 -12.94 -0.03
CA SER A 86 -5.73 -14.33 -0.37
C SER A 86 -4.64 -15.31 0.11
N ASP A 87 -3.51 -14.80 0.61
CA ASP A 87 -2.37 -15.62 0.98
C ASP A 87 -1.76 -15.13 2.30
N ARG A 88 -1.96 -15.92 3.35
CA ARG A 88 -1.49 -15.58 4.70
C ARG A 88 0.04 -15.50 4.82
N ASP A 89 0.76 -16.06 3.84
CA ASP A 89 2.23 -16.03 3.85
C ASP A 89 2.78 -14.73 3.25
N LEU A 90 1.90 -13.89 2.68
CA LEU A 90 2.29 -12.62 2.08
C LEU A 90 2.09 -11.46 3.05
N SER A 91 2.93 -10.45 2.86
CA SER A 91 2.81 -9.15 3.55
C SER A 91 2.98 -8.04 2.53
N LEU A 92 2.27 -6.94 2.76
CA LEU A 92 2.38 -5.73 1.94
C LEU A 92 3.26 -4.73 2.68
N LYS A 93 4.38 -4.35 2.08
CA LYS A 93 5.40 -3.53 2.72
C LYS A 93 5.52 -2.18 2.04
N PHE A 94 5.44 -1.12 2.84
CA PHE A 94 5.64 0.25 2.40
C PHE A 94 7.00 0.74 2.93
N VAL A 95 7.84 1.23 2.02
CA VAL A 95 9.16 1.75 2.38
C VAL A 95 9.21 3.23 2.01
N GLY A 96 9.28 4.08 3.03
CA GLY A 96 9.42 5.52 2.87
C GLY A 96 10.88 5.97 2.76
N ASN A 97 11.06 7.22 2.49
CA ASN A 97 12.40 7.82 2.39
C ASN A 97 12.76 8.58 3.66
#